data_91c4d32257cb9f4f9d6fa15bf5d849e4
#
_entry.id   91c4d32257cb9f4f9d6fa15bf5d849e4
#
_cell.length_a   1.000
_cell.length_b   1.000
_cell.length_c   1.000
_cell.angle_alpha   90.00
_cell.angle_beta   90.00
_cell.angle_gamma   90.00
#
_symmetry.space_group_name_H-M   'P 1'
#
loop_
_entity.id
_entity.type
_entity.pdbx_description
1 polymer ?
#
loop_
_entity_poly.entity_id
_entity_poly.type
_entity_poly.pdbx_seq_one_letter_code
_entity_poly.pdbx_strand_id
1 'polypeptide(L)'
;YNMSLFRKNPNEVAYSGGQKHVVDRIDNTAHGDALVWKQPEEDFNTNSIVTVYPGYEAVFFDNAEYIGTLNEGSHQLKTDNIPFLSRFRNILSGGISTFPCKIYYIRTAISREIGWGSSQEVVDPVYSIALTLQGYGGYKVQIVDEIRFLSKLMGVIDGTPVFYPQDMDNWFKSQFMEKIESAIG
;
A
#
# COMPACT_ATOMS: atom_id res chain seq x y z
N TYR A 1 -27.13 1.33 -25.55
CA TYR A 1 -25.78 1.37 -26.15
C TYR A 1 -24.76 1.41 -25.02
N ASN A 2 -24.07 0.28 -24.85
CA ASN A 2 -23.09 0.02 -23.82
C ASN A 2 -21.79 0.76 -24.12
N MET A 3 -21.51 1.82 -23.39
CA MET A 3 -20.16 2.40 -23.30
C MET A 3 -19.45 1.86 -22.03
N SER A 4 -19.18 0.57 -22.02
CA SER A 4 -18.35 -0.09 -21.01
C SER A 4 -17.00 -0.54 -21.59
N LEU A 5 -16.35 0.31 -22.40
CA LEU A 5 -15.21 -0.14 -23.20
C LEU A 5 -13.83 0.11 -22.59
N PHE A 6 -13.71 0.72 -21.36
CA PHE A 6 -12.39 1.04 -20.80
C PHE A 6 -12.28 1.01 -19.27
N ARG A 7 -13.09 0.22 -18.57
CA ARG A 7 -12.76 -0.15 -17.18
C ARG A 7 -12.16 -1.56 -17.18
N LYS A 8 -10.88 -1.64 -17.46
CA LYS A 8 -10.12 -2.84 -17.11
C LYS A 8 -10.19 -2.97 -15.59
N ASN A 9 -10.68 -4.12 -15.13
CA ASN A 9 -10.66 -4.45 -13.71
C ASN A 9 -9.19 -4.42 -13.26
N PRO A 10 -8.78 -3.65 -12.25
CA PRO A 10 -7.39 -3.60 -11.79
C PRO A 10 -6.86 -4.95 -11.29
N ASN A 11 -7.74 -5.92 -11.12
CA ASN A 11 -7.41 -7.31 -10.79
C ASN A 11 -7.42 -8.24 -12.01
N GLU A 12 -7.60 -7.72 -13.23
CA GLU A 12 -7.44 -8.53 -14.44
C GLU A 12 -5.96 -8.71 -14.75
N VAL A 13 -5.57 -9.99 -14.81
CA VAL A 13 -4.24 -10.40 -15.24
C VAL A 13 -3.93 -9.83 -16.63
N ALA A 14 -2.68 -9.39 -16.85
CA ALA A 14 -2.20 -8.82 -18.13
C ALA A 14 -2.23 -9.83 -19.30
N TYR A 15 -3.08 -10.84 -19.23
CA TYR A 15 -3.27 -11.87 -20.26
C TYR A 15 -4.68 -11.80 -20.80
N SER A 16 -4.82 -11.63 -22.11
CA SER A 16 -6.07 -11.82 -22.85
C SER A 16 -5.88 -12.96 -23.84
N GLY A 17 -6.75 -13.98 -23.78
CA GLY A 17 -6.67 -15.13 -24.67
C GLY A 17 -5.40 -15.98 -24.52
N GLY A 18 -4.76 -15.95 -23.34
CA GLY A 18 -3.53 -16.71 -23.06
C GLY A 18 -2.24 -16.06 -23.60
N GLN A 19 -2.31 -14.84 -24.13
CA GLN A 19 -1.14 -14.08 -24.59
C GLN A 19 -0.94 -12.83 -23.73
N LYS A 20 0.32 -12.58 -23.34
CA LYS A 20 0.72 -11.40 -22.61
C LYS A 20 0.69 -10.17 -23.52
N HIS A 21 0.11 -9.06 -23.05
CA HIS A 21 0.11 -7.81 -23.80
C HIS A 21 1.54 -7.25 -23.95
N VAL A 22 1.80 -6.61 -25.07
CA VAL A 22 3.13 -6.01 -25.35
C VAL A 22 3.36 -4.78 -24.49
N VAL A 23 2.30 -4.05 -24.14
CA VAL A 23 2.34 -2.86 -23.30
C VAL A 23 1.13 -2.87 -22.38
N ASP A 24 1.36 -2.78 -21.08
CA ASP A 24 0.32 -2.70 -20.07
C ASP A 24 0.28 -1.31 -19.45
N ARG A 25 -0.91 -0.89 -19.05
CA ARG A 25 -1.09 0.29 -18.21
C ARG A 25 -1.42 -0.18 -16.81
N ILE A 26 -0.60 0.22 -15.87
CA ILE A 26 -0.66 -0.18 -14.46
C ILE A 26 -0.95 1.07 -13.66
N ASP A 27 -2.03 1.06 -12.88
CA ASP A 27 -2.40 2.18 -12.01
C ASP A 27 -3.11 1.69 -10.73
N ASN A 28 -3.24 2.59 -9.75
CA ASN A 28 -3.84 2.30 -8.45
C ASN A 28 -5.24 2.93 -8.24
N THR A 29 -5.97 3.20 -9.29
CA THR A 29 -7.26 3.94 -9.21
C THR A 29 -8.37 3.26 -8.41
N ALA A 30 -8.28 1.95 -8.19
CA ALA A 30 -9.37 1.17 -7.61
C ALA A 30 -9.48 1.24 -6.08
N HIS A 31 -8.48 1.77 -5.38
CA HIS A 31 -8.33 1.61 -3.93
C HIS A 31 -8.19 2.94 -3.16
N GLY A 32 -9.03 3.91 -3.49
CA GLY A 32 -9.01 5.32 -3.09
C GLY A 32 -8.49 5.70 -1.70
N ASP A 33 -8.79 4.95 -0.63
CA ASP A 33 -8.33 5.24 0.74
C ASP A 33 -7.26 4.26 1.25
N ALA A 34 -6.83 3.30 0.42
CA ALA A 34 -5.81 2.35 0.83
C ALA A 34 -4.49 3.07 1.17
N LEU A 35 -3.87 2.66 2.27
CA LEU A 35 -2.52 3.10 2.63
C LEU A 35 -1.46 2.39 1.80
N VAL A 36 -1.67 1.11 1.55
CA VAL A 36 -0.82 0.28 0.70
C VAL A 36 -1.69 -0.60 -0.17
N TRP A 37 -1.32 -0.72 -1.42
CA TRP A 37 -1.90 -1.66 -2.35
C TRP A 37 -0.79 -2.35 -3.15
N LYS A 38 -0.82 -3.67 -3.14
CA LYS A 38 0.10 -4.49 -3.94
C LYS A 38 -0.50 -4.74 -5.31
N GLN A 39 0.25 -4.45 -6.37
CA GLN A 39 -0.12 -4.85 -7.71
C GLN A 39 -0.20 -6.38 -7.79
N PRO A 40 -1.32 -6.97 -8.29
CA PRO A 40 -1.48 -8.42 -8.38
C PRO A 40 -0.47 -9.08 -9.31
N GLU A 41 -0.06 -8.38 -10.36
CA GLU A 41 0.91 -8.86 -11.34
C GLU A 41 2.34 -8.67 -10.80
N GLU A 42 3.19 -9.65 -11.02
CA GLU A 42 4.60 -9.63 -10.60
C GLU A 42 5.58 -9.65 -11.80
N ASP A 43 5.06 -9.79 -13.02
CA ASP A 43 5.81 -9.75 -14.27
C ASP A 43 5.31 -8.62 -15.16
N PHE A 44 6.15 -7.62 -15.38
CA PHE A 44 5.81 -6.44 -16.18
C PHE A 44 6.55 -6.44 -17.51
N ASN A 45 5.83 -6.09 -18.58
CA ASN A 45 6.46 -5.93 -19.89
C ASN A 45 7.35 -4.68 -19.91
N THR A 46 8.46 -4.77 -20.63
CA THR A 46 9.24 -3.58 -21.01
C THR A 46 8.34 -2.63 -21.80
N ASN A 47 8.50 -1.34 -21.57
CA ASN A 47 7.68 -0.28 -22.14
C ASN A 47 6.25 -0.16 -21.58
N SER A 48 5.85 -0.98 -20.62
CA SER A 48 4.60 -0.75 -19.89
C SER A 48 4.64 0.60 -19.18
N ILE A 49 3.46 1.18 -18.98
CA ILE A 49 3.32 2.49 -18.34
C ILE A 49 2.77 2.28 -16.93
N VAL A 50 3.54 2.72 -15.94
CA VAL A 50 3.11 2.81 -14.54
C VAL A 50 2.65 4.23 -14.28
N THR A 51 1.39 4.39 -13.88
CA THR A 51 0.83 5.67 -13.48
C THR A 51 0.71 5.71 -11.96
N VAL A 52 1.39 6.67 -11.35
CA VAL A 52 1.35 6.94 -9.91
C VAL A 52 0.56 8.24 -9.70
N TYR A 53 -0.57 8.13 -9.02
CA TYR A 53 -1.43 9.29 -8.77
C TYR A 53 -0.88 10.19 -7.67
N PRO A 54 -1.25 11.50 -7.67
CA PRO A 54 -0.84 12.43 -6.63
C PRO A 54 -1.14 11.91 -5.22
N GLY A 55 -0.18 12.05 -4.32
CA GLY A 55 -0.26 11.55 -2.94
C GLY A 55 0.06 10.07 -2.78
N TYR A 56 0.61 9.44 -3.82
CA TYR A 56 1.12 8.08 -3.79
C TYR A 56 2.54 8.00 -4.31
N GLU A 57 3.21 6.93 -3.94
CA GLU A 57 4.47 6.47 -4.52
C GLU A 57 4.36 5.00 -4.90
N ALA A 58 5.10 4.59 -5.95
CA ALA A 58 5.20 3.20 -6.34
C ALA A 58 6.58 2.65 -5.96
N VAL A 59 6.61 1.70 -5.04
CA VAL A 59 7.83 1.07 -4.52
C VAL A 59 8.01 -0.30 -5.13
N PHE A 60 9.20 -0.56 -5.65
CA PHE A 60 9.55 -1.77 -6.38
C PHE A 60 10.42 -2.68 -5.55
N PHE A 61 10.09 -3.97 -5.55
CA PHE A 61 10.85 -5.04 -4.91
C PHE A 61 11.15 -6.16 -5.90
N ASP A 62 12.36 -6.70 -5.82
CA ASP A 62 12.78 -7.92 -6.49
C ASP A 62 13.13 -8.95 -5.40
N ASN A 63 12.40 -10.06 -5.32
CA ASN A 63 12.62 -11.11 -4.31
C ASN A 63 12.82 -10.59 -2.87
N ALA A 64 11.97 -9.68 -2.41
CA ALA A 64 12.04 -9.00 -1.11
C ALA A 64 13.17 -7.97 -0.94
N GLU A 65 13.98 -7.71 -1.98
CA GLU A 65 14.95 -6.64 -2.00
C GLU A 65 14.32 -5.36 -2.58
N TYR A 66 14.41 -4.25 -1.85
CA TYR A 66 14.04 -2.93 -2.39
C TYR A 66 14.95 -2.55 -3.55
N ILE A 67 14.36 -2.17 -4.69
CA ILE A 67 15.12 -1.79 -5.89
C ILE A 67 14.93 -0.34 -6.30
N GLY A 68 13.82 0.29 -5.95
CA GLY A 68 13.59 1.71 -6.26
C GLY A 68 12.17 2.16 -6.05
N THR A 69 11.96 3.48 -6.17
CA THR A 69 10.68 4.16 -6.01
C THR A 69 10.42 5.07 -7.19
N LEU A 70 9.17 5.15 -7.64
CA LEU A 70 8.66 6.13 -8.59
C LEU A 70 7.69 7.07 -7.88
N ASN A 71 7.94 8.36 -8.01
CA ASN A 71 7.07 9.42 -7.52
C ASN A 71 5.83 9.55 -8.40
N GLU A 72 4.93 10.46 -8.03
CA GLU A 72 3.73 10.76 -8.83
C GLU A 72 4.07 11.07 -10.30
N GLY A 73 3.20 10.61 -11.20
CA GLY A 73 3.36 10.80 -12.64
C GLY A 73 3.18 9.51 -13.43
N SER A 74 3.38 9.62 -14.75
CA SER A 74 3.36 8.47 -15.66
C SER A 74 4.77 8.12 -16.08
N HIS A 75 5.18 6.90 -15.80
CA HIS A 75 6.53 6.40 -16.00
C HIS A 75 6.52 5.21 -16.97
N GLN A 76 7.24 5.32 -18.06
CA GLN A 76 7.45 4.20 -18.95
C GLN A 76 8.56 3.31 -18.42
N LEU A 77 8.28 2.02 -18.20
CA LEU A 77 9.23 1.03 -17.69
C LEU A 77 10.27 0.71 -18.77
N LYS A 78 11.35 1.47 -18.80
CA LYS A 78 12.54 1.24 -19.64
C LYS A 78 13.79 1.26 -18.80
N THR A 79 14.71 0.35 -19.10
CA THR A 79 16.02 0.30 -18.43
C THR A 79 16.85 1.57 -18.60
N ASP A 80 16.60 2.34 -19.67
CA ASP A 80 17.32 3.57 -19.97
C ASP A 80 16.73 4.78 -19.22
N ASN A 81 15.43 4.74 -18.90
CA ASN A 81 14.74 5.84 -18.24
C ASN A 81 14.70 5.69 -16.72
N ILE A 82 14.78 4.47 -16.23
CA ILE A 82 14.64 4.15 -14.80
C ILE A 82 15.91 3.44 -14.33
N PRO A 83 16.79 4.13 -13.59
CA PRO A 83 18.12 3.63 -13.25
C PRO A 83 18.12 2.27 -12.54
N PHE A 84 17.16 2.05 -11.62
CA PHE A 84 17.11 0.80 -10.88
C PHE A 84 16.66 -0.40 -11.72
N LEU A 85 16.02 -0.18 -12.88
CA LEU A 85 15.67 -1.25 -13.82
C LEU A 85 16.87 -1.72 -14.65
N SER A 86 17.98 -1.00 -14.63
CA SER A 86 19.20 -1.39 -15.36
C SER A 86 19.74 -2.77 -14.94
N ARG A 87 19.44 -3.21 -13.71
CA ARG A 87 19.79 -4.56 -13.22
C ARG A 87 19.17 -5.70 -14.05
N PHE A 88 18.05 -5.43 -14.70
CA PHE A 88 17.35 -6.40 -15.55
C PHE A 88 17.81 -6.38 -17.01
N ARG A 89 18.75 -5.51 -17.37
CA ARG A 89 19.20 -5.33 -18.77
C ARG A 89 19.67 -6.63 -19.43
N ASN A 90 20.35 -7.50 -18.68
CA ASN A 90 20.86 -8.76 -19.19
C ASN A 90 19.76 -9.82 -19.44
N ILE A 91 18.61 -9.70 -18.76
CA ILE A 91 17.46 -10.57 -18.93
C ILE A 91 16.70 -10.18 -20.22
N LEU A 92 16.88 -8.94 -20.67
CA LEU A 92 16.13 -8.31 -21.76
C LEU A 92 16.73 -8.53 -23.15
N SER A 93 17.83 -9.24 -23.26
CA SER A 93 18.58 -9.37 -24.53
C SER A 93 17.97 -10.34 -25.57
N GLY A 94 16.77 -10.87 -25.37
CA GLY A 94 16.21 -11.94 -26.18
C GLY A 94 14.77 -11.79 -26.70
N GLY A 95 14.18 -10.61 -26.70
CA GLY A 95 12.78 -10.44 -27.17
C GLY A 95 11.89 -9.61 -26.26
N ILE A 96 10.58 -9.89 -26.26
CA ILE A 96 9.63 -9.26 -25.31
C ILE A 96 10.00 -9.72 -23.91
N SER A 97 10.60 -8.84 -23.19
CA SER A 97 11.19 -9.12 -21.88
C SER A 97 10.30 -8.60 -20.78
N THR A 98 10.19 -9.38 -19.73
CA THR A 98 9.43 -9.00 -18.55
C THR A 98 10.37 -8.74 -17.38
N PHE A 99 9.97 -7.80 -16.52
CA PHE A 99 10.64 -7.56 -15.24
C PHE A 99 9.91 -8.36 -14.16
N PRO A 100 10.55 -9.34 -13.53
CA PRO A 100 9.99 -9.99 -12.35
C PRO A 100 10.17 -9.07 -11.15
N CYS A 101 9.14 -8.32 -10.79
CA CYS A 101 9.18 -7.46 -9.61
C CYS A 101 7.78 -7.26 -9.02
N LYS A 102 7.74 -6.97 -7.73
CA LYS A 102 6.52 -6.60 -7.02
C LYS A 102 6.43 -5.09 -6.94
N ILE A 103 5.25 -4.54 -7.23
CA ILE A 103 4.97 -3.11 -7.11
C ILE A 103 3.98 -2.90 -5.97
N TYR A 104 4.34 -2.03 -5.03
CA TYR A 104 3.48 -1.57 -3.96
C TYR A 104 3.21 -0.08 -4.13
N TYR A 105 1.94 0.30 -4.24
CA TYR A 105 1.54 1.70 -4.18
C TYR A 105 1.32 2.08 -2.73
N ILE A 106 1.98 3.13 -2.29
CA ILE A 106 1.94 3.62 -0.92
C ILE A 106 1.39 5.03 -0.91
N ARG A 107 0.42 5.27 -0.05
CA ARG A 107 -0.13 6.60 0.16
C ARG A 107 0.78 7.42 1.06
N THR A 108 1.33 8.49 0.52
CA THR A 108 2.14 9.48 1.24
C THR A 108 1.31 10.66 1.74
N ALA A 109 0.11 10.85 1.17
CA ALA A 109 -0.85 11.84 1.65
C ALA A 109 -1.43 11.44 3.02
N ILE A 110 -1.74 12.44 3.84
CA ILE A 110 -2.40 12.25 5.14
C ILE A 110 -3.73 11.51 4.95
N SER A 111 -4.00 10.52 5.80
CA SER A 111 -5.25 9.75 5.78
C SER A 111 -6.46 10.61 6.15
N ARG A 112 -7.66 10.07 5.90
CA ARG A 112 -8.87 10.55 6.59
C ARG A 112 -8.72 10.36 8.09
N GLU A 113 -9.56 11.07 8.84
CA GLU A 113 -9.63 10.91 10.29
C GLU A 113 -10.18 9.53 10.66
N ILE A 114 -9.47 8.85 11.54
CA ILE A 114 -9.83 7.54 12.09
C ILE A 114 -10.33 7.77 13.51
N GLY A 115 -11.59 7.43 13.77
CA GLY A 115 -12.20 7.56 15.09
C GLY A 115 -11.77 6.45 16.03
N TRP A 116 -11.60 6.77 17.31
CA TRP A 116 -11.39 5.79 18.38
C TRP A 116 -12.31 6.09 19.56
N GLY A 117 -12.63 5.05 20.32
CA GLY A 117 -13.38 5.17 21.56
C GLY A 117 -12.98 4.09 22.55
N SER A 118 -12.97 4.42 23.83
CA SER A 118 -12.68 3.51 24.93
C SER A 118 -13.63 3.75 26.09
N SER A 119 -13.92 2.68 26.82
CA SER A 119 -14.69 2.72 28.07
C SER A 119 -14.03 1.79 29.07
N GLN A 120 -13.65 2.33 30.24
CA GLN A 120 -12.99 1.59 31.31
C GLN A 120 -13.69 1.81 32.64
N GLU A 121 -13.75 0.76 33.45
CA GLU A 121 -14.12 0.87 34.84
C GLU A 121 -12.88 1.13 35.68
N VAL A 122 -12.88 2.23 36.41
CA VAL A 122 -11.83 2.60 37.38
C VAL A 122 -12.45 2.73 38.76
N VAL A 123 -11.71 2.34 39.79
CA VAL A 123 -12.16 2.51 41.19
C VAL A 123 -11.53 3.77 41.74
N ASP A 124 -12.33 4.71 42.19
CA ASP A 124 -11.86 5.90 42.87
C ASP A 124 -11.12 5.49 44.17
N PRO A 125 -9.85 5.85 44.31
CA PRO A 125 -9.05 5.40 45.45
C PRO A 125 -9.46 6.06 46.80
N VAL A 126 -10.22 7.16 46.74
CA VAL A 126 -10.66 7.88 47.95
C VAL A 126 -11.98 7.37 48.44
N TYR A 127 -12.95 7.20 47.52
CA TYR A 127 -14.33 6.85 47.88
C TYR A 127 -14.65 5.37 47.63
N SER A 128 -13.72 4.60 47.02
CA SER A 128 -13.88 3.18 46.69
C SER A 128 -15.13 2.88 45.87
N ILE A 129 -15.54 3.83 45.02
CA ILE A 129 -16.68 3.68 44.11
C ILE A 129 -16.18 3.37 42.71
N ALA A 130 -16.89 2.46 42.01
CA ALA A 130 -16.62 2.17 40.61
C ALA A 130 -17.17 3.30 39.73
N LEU A 131 -16.30 3.82 38.87
CA LEU A 131 -16.62 4.85 37.88
C LEU A 131 -16.36 4.32 36.50
N THR A 132 -17.24 4.64 35.56
CA THR A 132 -16.99 4.34 34.13
C THR A 132 -16.38 5.55 33.46
N LEU A 133 -15.11 5.43 33.07
CA LEU A 133 -14.41 6.46 32.31
C LEU A 133 -14.61 6.19 30.82
N GLN A 134 -15.11 7.18 30.09
CA GLN A 134 -15.27 7.10 28.64
C GLN A 134 -14.41 8.15 27.94
N GLY A 135 -13.66 7.72 26.93
CA GLY A 135 -12.86 8.58 26.08
C GLY A 135 -13.14 8.32 24.60
N TYR A 136 -13.13 9.34 23.80
CA TYR A 136 -13.22 9.24 22.35
C TYR A 136 -12.41 10.33 21.67
N GLY A 137 -12.01 10.08 20.43
CA GLY A 137 -11.24 11.05 19.66
C GLY A 137 -11.01 10.57 18.23
N GLY A 138 -10.20 11.30 17.50
CA GLY A 138 -9.78 10.95 16.14
C GLY A 138 -8.29 11.19 15.94
N TYR A 139 -7.70 10.42 15.04
CA TYR A 139 -6.32 10.61 14.62
C TYR A 139 -6.18 10.46 13.11
N LYS A 140 -5.10 10.98 12.55
CA LYS A 140 -4.74 10.84 11.15
C LYS A 140 -3.35 10.23 11.07
N VAL A 141 -3.12 9.44 10.04
CA VAL A 141 -1.82 8.80 9.80
C VAL A 141 -1.23 9.30 8.48
N GLN A 142 0.09 9.39 8.44
CA GLN A 142 0.87 9.64 7.24
C GLN A 142 2.07 8.71 7.24
N ILE A 143 2.32 8.06 6.11
CA ILE A 143 3.53 7.26 5.92
C ILE A 143 4.63 8.22 5.49
N VAL A 144 5.72 8.27 6.26
CA VAL A 144 6.86 9.17 6.03
C VAL A 144 8.13 8.41 5.64
N ASP A 145 8.15 7.09 5.80
CA ASP A 145 9.24 6.20 5.42
C ASP A 145 8.62 4.92 4.87
N GLU A 146 8.45 4.88 3.56
CA GLU A 146 7.72 3.84 2.82
C GLU A 146 8.43 2.50 2.92
N ILE A 147 9.76 2.52 2.84
CA ILE A 147 10.59 1.32 2.83
C ILE A 147 10.55 0.65 4.20
N ARG A 148 10.72 1.43 5.25
CA ARG A 148 10.66 0.93 6.63
C ARG A 148 9.26 0.44 7.00
N PHE A 149 8.23 1.14 6.52
CA PHE A 149 6.85 0.76 6.72
C PHE A 149 6.56 -0.58 6.05
N LEU A 150 6.88 -0.73 4.75
CA LEU A 150 6.69 -1.98 4.01
C LEU A 150 7.50 -3.13 4.62
N SER A 151 8.76 -2.90 5.00
CA SER A 151 9.59 -3.95 5.59
C SER A 151 8.99 -4.55 6.86
N LYS A 152 8.27 -3.74 7.65
CA LYS A 152 7.55 -4.21 8.84
C LYS A 152 6.25 -4.93 8.53
N LEU A 153 5.62 -4.60 7.41
CA LEU A 153 4.32 -5.10 7.02
C LEU A 153 4.36 -6.24 5.98
N MET A 154 5.51 -6.50 5.36
CA MET A 154 5.61 -7.44 4.24
C MET A 154 5.02 -8.82 4.53
N GLY A 155 5.20 -9.34 5.74
CA GLY A 155 4.60 -10.61 6.15
C GLY A 155 3.07 -10.57 6.26
N VAL A 156 2.49 -9.39 6.44
CA VAL A 156 1.04 -9.17 6.53
C VAL A 156 0.46 -8.88 5.15
N ILE A 157 1.18 -8.09 4.34
CA ILE A 157 0.72 -7.61 3.02
C ILE A 157 0.72 -8.73 1.98
N ASP A 158 1.65 -9.68 2.01
CA ASP A 158 1.67 -10.81 1.08
C ASP A 158 0.40 -11.67 1.17
N GLY A 159 -0.26 -11.69 2.31
CA GLY A 159 -1.57 -12.33 2.49
C GLY A 159 -2.77 -11.43 2.19
N THR A 160 -2.56 -10.09 2.16
CA THR A 160 -3.63 -9.10 1.97
C THR A 160 -3.17 -8.08 0.92
N PRO A 161 -3.74 -8.09 -0.30
CA PRO A 161 -3.27 -7.23 -1.39
C PRO A 161 -3.55 -5.73 -1.16
N VAL A 162 -4.44 -5.39 -0.24
CA VAL A 162 -4.83 -4.01 0.08
C VAL A 162 -4.81 -3.81 1.58
N PHE A 163 -4.20 -2.72 2.02
CA PHE A 163 -4.12 -2.33 3.43
C PHE A 163 -4.72 -0.95 3.64
N TYR A 164 -5.78 -0.89 4.42
CA TYR A 164 -6.51 0.34 4.72
C TYR A 164 -6.08 0.95 6.07
N PRO A 165 -6.36 2.26 6.30
CA PRO A 165 -6.14 2.89 7.59
C PRO A 165 -6.78 2.14 8.77
N GLN A 166 -7.96 1.54 8.55
CA GLN A 166 -8.69 0.78 9.57
C GLN A 166 -7.97 -0.52 9.96
N ASP A 167 -7.21 -1.12 9.04
CA ASP A 167 -6.42 -2.33 9.33
C ASP A 167 -5.26 -2.00 10.29
N MET A 168 -4.76 -0.77 10.25
CA MET A 168 -3.81 -0.27 11.23
C MET A 168 -4.42 -0.09 12.61
N ASP A 169 -5.72 0.17 12.67
CA ASP A 169 -6.43 0.41 13.93
C ASP A 169 -6.29 -0.78 14.88
N ASN A 170 -6.42 -1.99 14.37
CA ASN A 170 -6.22 -3.21 15.16
C ASN A 170 -4.77 -3.38 15.64
N TRP A 171 -3.80 -2.91 14.87
CA TRP A 171 -2.39 -3.01 15.22
C TRP A 171 -1.95 -1.88 16.16
N PHE A 172 -2.44 -0.65 15.97
CA PHE A 172 -2.16 0.48 16.86
C PHE A 172 -3.03 0.47 18.11
N LYS A 173 -4.26 -0.02 18.01
CA LYS A 173 -5.21 0.00 19.11
C LYS A 173 -4.69 -0.74 20.34
N SER A 174 -4.07 -1.90 20.16
CA SER A 174 -3.46 -2.64 21.26
C SER A 174 -2.33 -1.85 21.92
N GLN A 175 -1.42 -1.25 21.16
CA GLN A 175 -0.27 -0.52 21.71
C GLN A 175 -0.64 0.88 22.25
N PHE A 176 -1.58 1.55 21.60
CA PHE A 176 -2.00 2.88 22.00
C PHE A 176 -2.93 2.84 23.21
N MET A 177 -3.86 1.88 23.23
CA MET A 177 -4.76 1.67 24.35
C MET A 177 -4.04 1.20 25.60
N GLU A 178 -3.07 0.27 25.48
CA GLU A 178 -2.22 -0.16 26.58
C GLU A 178 -1.50 1.02 27.24
N LYS A 179 -1.01 2.00 26.45
CA LYS A 179 -0.38 3.20 26.98
C LYS A 179 -1.36 4.17 27.64
N ILE A 180 -2.56 4.33 27.07
CA ILE A 180 -3.60 5.16 27.69
C ILE A 180 -4.07 4.51 28.99
N GLU A 181 -4.31 3.20 28.99
CA GLU A 181 -4.72 2.44 30.16
C GLU A 181 -3.68 2.52 31.27
N SER A 182 -2.39 2.39 30.95
CA SER A 182 -1.31 2.54 31.93
C SER A 182 -1.11 3.98 32.43
N ALA A 183 -1.61 4.98 31.72
CA ALA A 183 -1.51 6.38 32.15
C ALA A 183 -2.72 6.83 33.01
N ILE A 184 -3.82 6.07 32.99
CA ILE A 184 -5.05 6.34 33.74
C ILE A 184 -5.11 5.53 35.04
N GLY A 185 -4.45 4.35 35.10
CA GLY A 185 -4.37 3.48 36.29
C GLY A 185 -3.10 3.68 37.05
#